data_4d5220afef211884f6a4f8c2a7065ffa
#
_entry.id   4d5220afef211884f6a4f8c2a7065ffa
#
_cell.length_a   1.000
_cell.length_b   1.000
_cell.length_c   1.000
_cell.angle_alpha   90.00
_cell.angle_beta   90.00
_cell.angle_gamma   90.00
#
_symmetry.space_group_name_H-M   'P 1'
#
loop_
_entity.id
_entity.type
_entity.pdbx_description
1 polymer ?
#
loop_
_entity_poly.entity_id
_entity_poly.type
_entity_poly.pdbx_seq_one_letter_code
_entity_poly.pdbx_strand_id
1 'polypeptide(L)'
;LFKDDNDVTFIEATKAESATILAPFTETTETEECAETPEPISIGRTDKDCVLIVEDNEELLQLLTDLLSPLYRIVIAMNGKDGLQKAMEERPDLILSDVMMPEMDGIEMCSKIKTDFDLCHTPVVLLTALTSNDKKLEGLQCGADEYIGKPFNNKMLQARIANILRNRKLLKQKFSQKMTTSESPAEIEIQALALN
;
A
#
# COMPACT_ATOMS: atom_id res chain seq x y z
N LEU A 1 -17.55 32.50 49.41
CA LEU A 1 -16.41 33.19 50.03
C LEU A 1 -15.14 32.82 49.30
N PHE A 2 -14.50 33.87 48.82
CA PHE A 2 -13.15 34.02 48.25
C PHE A 2 -12.97 33.48 46.85
N LYS A 3 -12.98 34.33 45.79
CA LYS A 3 -12.06 35.43 45.40
C LYS A 3 -10.66 34.85 45.14
N ASP A 4 -10.05 35.09 44.11
CA ASP A 4 -9.77 36.10 43.10
C ASP A 4 -8.43 35.72 42.46
N ASP A 5 -8.37 35.98 41.18
CA ASP A 5 -7.43 36.88 40.50
C ASP A 5 -5.98 36.44 40.35
N ASN A 6 -5.48 36.43 39.23
CA ASN A 6 -4.70 37.46 38.50
C ASN A 6 -3.90 36.79 37.36
N ASP A 7 -4.06 37.25 36.24
CA ASP A 7 -3.61 38.44 35.53
C ASP A 7 -2.32 38.24 34.75
N VAL A 8 -2.53 38.27 33.50
CA VAL A 8 -1.86 38.98 32.40
C VAL A 8 -0.40 39.41 32.63
N THR A 9 0.44 39.06 31.67
CA THR A 9 1.28 40.10 31.04
C THR A 9 1.76 39.66 29.63
N PHE A 10 1.30 40.44 28.68
CA PHE A 10 1.92 40.70 27.37
C PHE A 10 3.27 41.36 27.59
N ILE A 11 4.28 40.92 26.81
CA ILE A 11 5.38 41.80 26.45
C ILE A 11 5.62 41.71 24.96
N GLU A 12 5.32 42.84 24.32
CA GLU A 12 5.67 43.18 22.94
C GLU A 12 7.16 43.53 22.79
N ALA A 13 7.62 43.22 21.60
CA ALA A 13 8.53 43.98 20.72
C ALA A 13 9.92 44.38 21.21
N THR A 14 10.90 44.13 20.35
CA THR A 14 11.66 45.15 19.61
C THR A 14 12.56 44.54 18.56
N LYS A 15 12.47 45.07 17.49
CA LYS A 15 13.09 45.39 16.21
C LYS A 15 14.52 45.95 16.37
N ALA A 16 15.45 45.50 15.54
CA ALA A 16 16.59 46.20 14.91
C ALA A 16 17.44 45.20 14.17
N GLU A 17 17.46 45.22 12.88
CA GLU A 17 18.26 46.01 11.91
C GLU A 17 19.72 45.62 11.82
N SER A 18 20.05 45.23 10.61
CA SER A 18 21.16 45.62 9.73
C SER A 18 22.47 44.87 9.80
N ALA A 19 22.89 44.26 8.72
CA ALA A 19 23.89 44.73 7.76
C ALA A 19 24.42 43.58 6.90
N THR A 20 24.12 43.61 5.68
CA THR A 20 24.94 43.64 4.44
C THR A 20 26.41 43.28 4.59
N ILE A 21 26.90 42.29 3.86
CA ILE A 21 28.13 42.29 3.06
C ILE A 21 28.06 41.23 1.95
N LEU A 22 27.99 41.71 0.74
CA LEU A 22 28.49 41.37 -0.59
C LEU A 22 29.44 40.17 -0.74
N ALA A 23 29.06 39.26 -1.61
CA ALA A 23 29.59 38.71 -2.89
C ALA A 23 31.13 38.54 -3.06
N PRO A 24 31.57 37.90 -4.13
CA PRO A 24 31.19 36.70 -4.87
C PRO A 24 32.37 35.70 -4.98
N PHE A 25 32.10 34.46 -5.30
CA PHE A 25 33.15 33.64 -5.91
C PHE A 25 32.57 32.85 -7.08
N THR A 26 33.09 33.17 -8.23
CA THR A 26 32.88 32.55 -9.53
C THR A 26 33.74 31.29 -9.68
N GLU A 27 33.31 30.50 -10.63
CA GLU A 27 34.05 29.60 -11.54
C GLU A 27 33.94 28.10 -11.24
N THR A 28 33.11 27.51 -12.07
CA THR A 28 33.39 26.52 -13.14
C THR A 28 34.23 25.30 -12.76
N THR A 29 33.60 24.15 -12.82
CA THR A 29 34.12 23.04 -13.62
C THR A 29 33.01 22.11 -14.03
N GLU A 30 32.93 21.95 -15.32
CA GLU A 30 32.18 20.92 -16.05
C GLU A 30 32.62 19.52 -15.60
N THR A 31 31.68 18.62 -15.39
CA THR A 31 31.89 17.21 -15.67
C THR A 31 30.54 16.52 -15.91
N GLU A 32 30.35 16.25 -17.18
CA GLU A 32 29.82 15.03 -17.79
C GLU A 32 28.49 14.48 -17.27
N GLU A 33 27.48 14.77 -18.08
CA GLU A 33 26.30 14.00 -18.33
C GLU A 33 26.63 12.51 -18.47
N CYS A 34 26.13 11.68 -17.57
CA CYS A 34 25.73 10.33 -17.90
C CYS A 34 24.20 10.30 -17.91
N ALA A 35 23.66 10.64 -19.05
CA ALA A 35 22.28 10.36 -19.39
C ALA A 35 22.14 8.85 -19.65
N GLU A 36 21.82 8.08 -18.62
CA GLU A 36 21.19 6.78 -18.80
C GLU A 36 19.68 7.00 -18.84
N THR A 37 19.17 7.09 -20.05
CA THR A 37 17.77 6.96 -20.36
C THR A 37 17.32 5.55 -20.00
N PRO A 38 16.38 5.35 -19.06
CA PRO A 38 15.72 4.06 -18.94
C PRO A 38 14.79 3.90 -20.14
N GLU A 39 15.08 2.90 -20.94
CA GLU A 39 14.23 2.47 -22.06
C GLU A 39 12.78 2.23 -21.60
N PRO A 40 11.79 2.62 -22.40
CA PRO A 40 10.39 2.40 -22.07
C PRO A 40 10.01 0.95 -22.36
N ILE A 41 9.89 0.14 -21.32
CA ILE A 41 9.19 -1.14 -21.45
C ILE A 41 7.69 -0.81 -21.41
N SER A 42 7.16 -0.62 -22.61
CA SER A 42 5.75 -0.54 -22.88
C SER A 42 5.09 -1.90 -22.69
N ILE A 43 3.87 -1.96 -22.24
CA ILE A 43 2.66 -2.35 -22.99
C ILE A 43 1.47 -2.40 -22.03
N GLY A 44 0.55 -1.48 -22.17
CA GLY A 44 -0.90 -1.70 -22.10
C GLY A 44 -1.56 -2.00 -20.76
N ARG A 45 -0.93 -1.83 -19.61
CA ARG A 45 -1.62 -1.70 -18.31
C ARG A 45 -1.61 -0.24 -17.93
N THR A 46 -2.80 0.30 -17.64
CA THR A 46 -2.89 1.57 -16.93
C THR A 46 -1.95 1.49 -15.73
N ASP A 47 -1.06 2.46 -15.62
CA ASP A 47 0.08 2.49 -14.66
C ASP A 47 -0.35 2.48 -13.17
N LYS A 48 -1.66 2.30 -12.91
CA LYS A 48 -2.27 2.27 -11.59
C LYS A 48 -2.45 0.84 -11.08
N ASP A 49 -2.08 0.60 -9.84
CA ASP A 49 -2.41 -0.65 -9.14
C ASP A 49 -3.92 -0.89 -9.14
N CYS A 50 -4.32 -2.15 -9.23
CA CYS A 50 -5.72 -2.56 -9.23
C CYS A 50 -6.16 -2.93 -7.82
N VAL A 51 -7.20 -2.27 -7.33
CA VAL A 51 -7.84 -2.55 -6.04
C VAL A 51 -9.25 -3.05 -6.27
N LEU A 52 -9.55 -4.27 -5.79
CA LEU A 52 -10.90 -4.82 -5.74
C LEU A 52 -11.56 -4.41 -4.42
N ILE A 53 -12.69 -3.74 -4.48
CA ILE A 53 -13.51 -3.37 -3.32
C ILE A 53 -14.73 -4.29 -3.30
N VAL A 54 -14.95 -4.96 -2.16
CA VAL A 54 -16.08 -5.86 -1.93
C VAL A 54 -16.88 -5.35 -0.75
N GLU A 55 -18.05 -4.81 -1.00
CA GLU A 55 -18.91 -4.16 0.00
C GLU A 55 -20.35 -4.24 -0.47
N ASP A 56 -21.28 -4.68 0.38
CA ASP A 56 -22.71 -4.81 0.05
C ASP A 56 -23.49 -3.51 0.27
N ASN A 57 -22.96 -2.59 1.07
CA ASN A 57 -23.53 -1.27 1.27
C ASN A 57 -23.11 -0.31 0.16
N GLU A 58 -24.08 0.09 -0.68
CA GLU A 58 -23.84 0.97 -1.84
C GLU A 58 -23.24 2.34 -1.46
N GLU A 59 -23.65 2.92 -0.33
CA GLU A 59 -23.15 4.23 0.11
C GLU A 59 -21.68 4.14 0.50
N LEU A 60 -21.31 3.10 1.23
CA LEU A 60 -19.92 2.87 1.63
C LEU A 60 -19.07 2.46 0.44
N LEU A 61 -19.58 1.64 -0.47
CA LEU A 61 -18.92 1.27 -1.72
C LEU A 61 -18.60 2.51 -2.57
N GLN A 62 -19.57 3.43 -2.70
CA GLN A 62 -19.36 4.70 -3.42
C GLN A 62 -18.31 5.57 -2.74
N LEU A 63 -18.39 5.72 -1.41
CA LEU A 63 -17.40 6.47 -0.62
C LEU A 63 -15.98 5.91 -0.83
N LEU A 64 -15.80 4.59 -0.75
CA LEU A 64 -14.51 3.94 -0.94
C LEU A 64 -14.01 4.10 -2.38
N THR A 65 -14.91 4.01 -3.35
CA THR A 65 -14.60 4.21 -4.78
C THR A 65 -14.13 5.63 -5.02
N ASP A 66 -14.84 6.64 -4.53
CA ASP A 66 -14.47 8.05 -4.68
C ASP A 66 -13.14 8.38 -3.99
N LEU A 67 -12.90 7.75 -2.85
CA LEU A 67 -11.67 7.92 -2.09
C LEU A 67 -10.44 7.33 -2.80
N LEU A 68 -10.58 6.18 -3.46
CA LEU A 68 -9.46 5.39 -3.98
C LEU A 68 -9.25 5.51 -5.49
N SER A 69 -10.28 5.84 -6.29
CA SER A 69 -10.20 5.94 -7.75
C SER A 69 -9.20 6.99 -8.29
N PRO A 70 -8.91 8.09 -7.58
CA PRO A 70 -7.84 9.00 -8.02
C PRO A 70 -6.45 8.33 -8.05
N LEU A 71 -6.23 7.34 -7.17
CA LEU A 71 -4.93 6.69 -6.96
C LEU A 71 -4.83 5.32 -7.63
N TYR A 72 -5.93 4.57 -7.72
CA TYR A 72 -5.97 3.17 -8.13
C TYR A 72 -6.99 2.90 -9.23
N ARG A 73 -6.81 1.81 -9.97
CA ARG A 73 -7.86 1.23 -10.80
C ARG A 73 -8.80 0.44 -9.88
N ILE A 74 -10.07 0.79 -9.86
CA ILE A 74 -11.05 0.17 -8.98
C ILE A 74 -11.87 -0.87 -9.73
N VAL A 75 -12.01 -2.02 -9.12
CA VAL A 75 -12.98 -3.07 -9.46
C VAL A 75 -13.91 -3.22 -8.25
N ILE A 76 -15.20 -3.36 -8.48
CA ILE A 76 -16.21 -3.42 -7.40
C ILE A 76 -16.96 -4.74 -7.43
N ALA A 77 -17.32 -5.24 -6.25
CA ALA A 77 -18.18 -6.40 -6.04
C ALA A 77 -19.14 -6.15 -4.87
N MET A 78 -20.34 -6.72 -4.93
CA MET A 78 -21.40 -6.48 -3.96
C MET A 78 -21.53 -7.59 -2.89
N ASN A 79 -20.78 -8.67 -3.01
CA ASN A 79 -20.73 -9.79 -2.05
C ASN A 79 -19.43 -10.59 -2.24
N GLY A 80 -19.14 -11.48 -1.29
CA GLY A 80 -17.90 -12.28 -1.34
C GLY A 80 -17.82 -13.25 -2.52
N LYS A 81 -18.97 -13.73 -3.04
CA LYS A 81 -18.98 -14.65 -4.19
C LYS A 81 -18.61 -13.92 -5.48
N ASP A 82 -19.21 -12.75 -5.73
CA ASP A 82 -18.85 -11.86 -6.84
C ASP A 82 -17.40 -11.38 -6.68
N GLY A 83 -16.99 -11.06 -5.46
CA GLY A 83 -15.62 -10.67 -5.11
C GLY A 83 -14.59 -11.75 -5.47
N LEU A 84 -14.86 -13.01 -5.11
CA LEU A 84 -13.98 -14.13 -5.45
C LEU A 84 -13.87 -14.33 -6.97
N GLN A 85 -14.99 -14.27 -7.68
CA GLN A 85 -15.00 -14.40 -9.14
C GLN A 85 -14.17 -13.28 -9.79
N LYS A 86 -14.40 -12.02 -9.41
CA LYS A 86 -13.65 -10.88 -9.94
C LYS A 86 -12.18 -10.91 -9.54
N ALA A 87 -11.84 -11.45 -8.38
CA ALA A 87 -10.44 -11.65 -8.00
C ALA A 87 -9.72 -12.62 -8.95
N MET A 88 -10.38 -13.70 -9.39
CA MET A 88 -9.84 -14.65 -10.36
C MET A 88 -9.69 -14.05 -11.76
N GLU A 89 -10.67 -13.26 -12.21
CA GLU A 89 -10.69 -12.65 -13.54
C GLU A 89 -9.70 -11.48 -13.65
N GLU A 90 -9.74 -10.54 -12.70
CA GLU A 90 -9.03 -9.26 -12.74
C GLU A 90 -7.64 -9.31 -12.12
N ARG A 91 -7.35 -10.33 -11.29
CA ARG A 91 -6.09 -10.50 -10.56
C ARG A 91 -5.61 -9.20 -9.89
N PRO A 92 -6.37 -8.66 -8.93
CA PRO A 92 -6.08 -7.37 -8.33
C PRO A 92 -4.78 -7.38 -7.54
N ASP A 93 -4.20 -6.19 -7.37
CA ASP A 93 -3.00 -6.01 -6.56
C ASP A 93 -3.31 -5.97 -5.05
N LEU A 94 -4.56 -5.66 -4.69
CA LEU A 94 -5.07 -5.65 -3.33
C LEU A 94 -6.59 -5.87 -3.34
N ILE A 95 -7.11 -6.56 -2.33
CA ILE A 95 -8.54 -6.74 -2.09
C ILE A 95 -8.89 -6.04 -0.79
N LEU A 96 -9.88 -5.15 -0.83
CA LEU A 96 -10.48 -4.48 0.32
C LEU A 96 -11.91 -4.98 0.45
N SER A 97 -12.22 -5.68 1.54
CA SER A 97 -13.53 -6.31 1.70
C SER A 97 -14.17 -6.00 3.04
N ASP A 98 -15.48 -5.81 3.06
CA ASP A 98 -16.23 -5.94 4.31
C ASP A 98 -16.18 -7.38 4.81
N VAL A 99 -16.30 -7.55 6.12
CA VAL A 99 -16.44 -8.86 6.77
C VAL A 99 -17.87 -9.35 6.65
N MET A 100 -18.86 -8.50 6.90
CA MET A 100 -20.27 -8.90 7.04
C MET A 100 -21.04 -8.64 5.74
N MET A 101 -21.15 -9.65 4.89
CA MET A 101 -21.86 -9.57 3.61
C MET A 101 -22.79 -10.78 3.42
N PRO A 102 -23.86 -10.63 2.61
CA PRO A 102 -24.73 -11.74 2.25
C PRO A 102 -24.02 -12.75 1.33
N GLU A 103 -24.57 -13.95 1.24
CA GLU A 103 -24.15 -15.09 0.43
C GLU A 103 -22.79 -15.69 0.85
N MET A 104 -21.73 -14.91 0.82
CA MET A 104 -20.38 -15.25 1.25
C MET A 104 -19.79 -14.07 1.99
N ASP A 105 -19.38 -14.27 3.22
CA ASP A 105 -18.74 -13.24 4.02
C ASP A 105 -17.28 -13.02 3.62
N GLY A 106 -16.70 -11.91 4.10
CA GLY A 106 -15.33 -11.54 3.76
C GLY A 106 -14.29 -12.49 4.34
N ILE A 107 -14.56 -13.17 5.43
CA ILE A 107 -13.67 -14.16 6.07
C ILE A 107 -13.61 -15.42 5.22
N GLU A 108 -14.77 -15.94 4.81
CA GLU A 108 -14.83 -17.11 3.93
C GLU A 108 -14.20 -16.83 2.57
N MET A 109 -14.47 -15.66 1.98
CA MET A 109 -13.83 -15.23 0.75
C MET A 109 -12.31 -15.14 0.91
N CYS A 110 -11.81 -14.51 1.97
CA CYS A 110 -10.39 -14.41 2.27
C CYS A 110 -9.74 -15.79 2.37
N SER A 111 -10.35 -16.72 3.11
CA SER A 111 -9.84 -18.09 3.24
C SER A 111 -9.71 -18.79 1.88
N LYS A 112 -10.69 -18.65 0.99
CA LYS A 112 -10.64 -19.21 -0.36
C LYS A 112 -9.53 -18.56 -1.21
N ILE A 113 -9.37 -17.24 -1.13
CA ILE A 113 -8.29 -16.52 -1.82
C ILE A 113 -6.92 -16.99 -1.32
N LYS A 114 -6.75 -17.13 0.00
CA LYS A 114 -5.46 -17.52 0.59
C LYS A 114 -5.08 -18.99 0.36
N THR A 115 -6.05 -19.84 0.04
CA THR A 115 -5.81 -21.24 -0.33
C THR A 115 -5.67 -21.45 -1.83
N ASP A 116 -6.05 -20.48 -2.65
CA ASP A 116 -5.93 -20.53 -4.11
C ASP A 116 -4.47 -20.31 -4.54
N PHE A 117 -3.97 -21.13 -5.47
CA PHE A 117 -2.58 -21.09 -5.92
C PHE A 117 -2.20 -19.76 -6.60
N ASP A 118 -3.09 -19.21 -7.39
CA ASP A 118 -2.85 -17.97 -8.16
C ASP A 118 -3.09 -16.70 -7.35
N LEU A 119 -3.97 -16.77 -6.33
CA LEU A 119 -4.41 -15.61 -5.56
C LEU A 119 -3.83 -15.52 -4.15
N CYS A 120 -3.24 -16.59 -3.61
CA CYS A 120 -2.78 -16.65 -2.20
C CYS A 120 -1.83 -15.51 -1.82
N HIS A 121 -1.07 -15.00 -2.78
CA HIS A 121 -0.15 -13.90 -2.59
C HIS A 121 -0.80 -12.50 -2.68
N THR A 122 -2.09 -12.42 -3.04
CA THR A 122 -2.83 -11.14 -3.10
C THR A 122 -3.19 -10.69 -1.69
N PRO A 123 -2.79 -9.49 -1.27
CA PRO A 123 -3.13 -8.97 0.04
C PRO A 123 -4.63 -8.71 0.15
N VAL A 124 -5.19 -9.15 1.29
CA VAL A 124 -6.59 -8.96 1.67
C VAL A 124 -6.66 -8.09 2.92
N VAL A 125 -7.36 -6.98 2.81
CA VAL A 125 -7.67 -6.05 3.92
C VAL A 125 -9.14 -6.19 4.25
N LEU A 126 -9.45 -6.55 5.51
CA LEU A 126 -10.82 -6.71 5.97
C LEU A 126 -11.29 -5.48 6.76
N LEU A 127 -12.42 -4.91 6.34
CA LEU A 127 -13.14 -3.87 7.06
C LEU A 127 -14.11 -4.53 8.04
N THR A 128 -14.05 -4.17 9.31
CA THR A 128 -14.86 -4.83 10.33
C THR A 128 -15.54 -3.85 11.26
N ALA A 129 -16.83 -4.05 11.54
CA ALA A 129 -17.56 -3.33 12.58
C ALA A 129 -17.24 -3.83 14.00
N LEU A 130 -16.28 -4.76 14.14
CA LEU A 130 -16.12 -5.58 15.33
C LEU A 130 -15.41 -4.90 16.48
N THR A 131 -16.14 -4.82 17.57
CA THR A 131 -15.67 -4.47 18.91
C THR A 131 -15.34 -5.69 19.78
N SER A 132 -15.69 -6.92 19.37
CA SER A 132 -15.49 -8.13 20.19
C SER A 132 -14.25 -8.91 19.77
N ASN A 133 -13.47 -9.36 20.77
CA ASN A 133 -12.22 -10.08 20.59
C ASN A 133 -12.40 -11.48 19.92
N ASP A 134 -13.60 -12.07 19.97
CA ASP A 134 -13.84 -13.43 19.50
C ASP A 134 -13.78 -13.54 17.97
N LYS A 135 -14.33 -12.56 17.25
CA LYS A 135 -14.26 -12.54 15.79
C LYS A 135 -12.93 -12.01 15.23
N LYS A 136 -12.14 -11.29 16.03
CA LYS A 136 -10.74 -11.01 15.70
C LYS A 136 -9.91 -12.29 15.64
N LEU A 137 -10.22 -13.29 16.48
CA LEU A 137 -9.55 -14.58 16.45
C LEU A 137 -9.90 -15.38 15.19
N GLU A 138 -11.19 -15.43 14.81
CA GLU A 138 -11.63 -16.09 13.57
C GLU A 138 -11.02 -15.42 12.33
N GLY A 139 -10.98 -14.08 12.33
CA GLY A 139 -10.33 -13.31 11.28
C GLY A 139 -8.83 -13.57 11.16
N LEU A 140 -8.10 -13.72 12.26
CA LEU A 140 -6.67 -14.06 12.24
C LEU A 140 -6.39 -15.45 11.62
N GLN A 141 -7.36 -16.35 11.62
CA GLN A 141 -7.24 -17.68 11.05
C GLN A 141 -7.46 -17.74 9.53
N CYS A 142 -8.13 -16.75 8.93
CA CYS A 142 -8.36 -16.73 7.48
C CYS A 142 -7.14 -16.26 6.66
N GLY A 143 -6.09 -15.79 7.32
CA GLY A 143 -4.86 -15.33 6.68
C GLY A 143 -4.94 -13.94 6.04
N ALA A 144 -5.89 -13.08 6.46
CA ALA A 144 -5.93 -11.68 6.00
C ALA A 144 -4.67 -10.92 6.42
N ASP A 145 -4.22 -10.01 5.56
CA ASP A 145 -2.99 -9.25 5.77
C ASP A 145 -3.22 -8.07 6.74
N GLU A 146 -4.43 -7.52 6.78
CA GLU A 146 -4.78 -6.41 7.64
C GLU A 146 -6.26 -6.42 8.03
N TYR A 147 -6.55 -5.85 9.22
CA TYR A 147 -7.91 -5.62 9.73
C TYR A 147 -8.08 -4.16 10.11
N ILE A 148 -9.13 -3.51 9.57
CA ILE A 148 -9.44 -2.11 9.84
C ILE A 148 -10.83 -2.01 10.43
N GLY A 149 -10.92 -1.49 11.67
CA GLY A 149 -12.21 -1.27 12.35
C GLY A 149 -13.01 -0.13 11.72
N LYS A 150 -14.31 -0.36 11.50
CA LYS A 150 -15.29 0.70 11.20
C LYS A 150 -15.77 1.35 12.52
N PRO A 151 -15.84 2.68 12.64
CA PRO A 151 -15.53 3.69 11.64
C PRO A 151 -14.03 3.94 11.48
N PHE A 152 -13.56 4.12 10.25
CA PHE A 152 -12.15 4.36 9.94
C PHE A 152 -11.90 5.80 9.47
N ASN A 153 -10.65 6.24 9.60
CA ASN A 153 -10.20 7.51 9.05
C ASN A 153 -9.72 7.29 7.60
N ASN A 154 -10.25 8.10 6.67
CA ASN A 154 -9.95 7.98 5.23
C ASN A 154 -8.46 8.10 4.92
N LYS A 155 -7.73 9.03 5.56
CA LYS A 155 -6.28 9.20 5.36
C LYS A 155 -5.50 7.99 5.87
N MET A 156 -5.93 7.41 6.99
CA MET A 156 -5.31 6.22 7.55
C MET A 156 -5.54 5.00 6.65
N LEU A 157 -6.76 4.83 6.11
CA LEU A 157 -7.07 3.77 5.16
C LEU A 157 -6.19 3.86 3.92
N GLN A 158 -6.12 5.04 3.29
CA GLN A 158 -5.26 5.28 2.13
C GLN A 158 -3.78 4.97 2.42
N ALA A 159 -3.26 5.42 3.58
CA ALA A 159 -1.88 5.18 3.97
C ALA A 159 -1.58 3.68 4.16
N ARG A 160 -2.50 2.91 4.74
CA ARG A 160 -2.35 1.46 4.93
C ARG A 160 -2.34 0.73 3.59
N ILE A 161 -3.30 1.02 2.70
CA ILE A 161 -3.34 0.45 1.36
C ILE A 161 -2.04 0.74 0.59
N ALA A 162 -1.60 2.00 0.59
CA ALA A 162 -0.36 2.40 -0.07
C ALA A 162 0.87 1.66 0.48
N ASN A 163 0.95 1.46 1.80
CA ASN A 163 2.05 0.72 2.43
C ASN A 163 2.05 -0.75 2.03
N ILE A 164 0.90 -1.42 2.02
CA ILE A 164 0.78 -2.82 1.62
C ILE A 164 1.21 -3.00 0.16
N LEU A 165 0.69 -2.17 -0.75
CA LEU A 165 1.03 -2.22 -2.17
C LEU A 165 2.52 -1.95 -2.43
N ARG A 166 3.09 -0.95 -1.74
CA ARG A 166 4.54 -0.65 -1.82
C ARG A 166 5.39 -1.82 -1.37
N ASN A 167 5.07 -2.43 -0.22
CA ASN A 167 5.82 -3.56 0.32
C ASN A 167 5.76 -4.77 -0.64
N ARG A 168 4.59 -5.02 -1.23
CA ARG A 168 4.43 -6.06 -2.25
C ARG A 168 5.31 -5.83 -3.48
N LYS A 169 5.35 -4.59 -4.00
CA LYS A 169 6.22 -4.22 -5.11
C LYS A 169 7.69 -4.45 -4.80
N LEU A 170 8.14 -4.02 -3.62
CA LEU A 170 9.53 -4.22 -3.18
C LEU A 170 9.90 -5.71 -3.07
N LEU A 171 8.99 -6.54 -2.57
CA LEU A 171 9.20 -7.98 -2.50
C LEU A 171 9.31 -8.59 -3.90
N LYS A 172 8.38 -8.26 -4.81
CA LYS A 172 8.44 -8.73 -6.20
C LYS A 172 9.75 -8.35 -6.89
N GLN A 173 10.23 -7.12 -6.71
CA GLN A 173 11.50 -6.65 -7.27
C GLN A 173 12.70 -7.42 -6.74
N LYS A 174 12.77 -7.64 -5.41
CA LYS A 174 13.86 -8.41 -4.79
C LYS A 174 13.90 -9.87 -5.28
N PHE A 175 12.74 -10.50 -5.45
CA PHE A 175 12.68 -11.86 -5.97
C PHE A 175 13.09 -11.94 -7.45
N SER A 176 12.66 -10.99 -8.28
CA SER A 176 13.06 -10.93 -9.69
C SER A 176 14.58 -10.74 -9.85
N GLN A 177 15.18 -9.88 -9.04
CA GLN A 177 16.64 -9.66 -9.05
C GLN A 177 17.42 -10.91 -8.64
N LYS A 178 16.93 -11.67 -7.65
CA LYS A 178 17.59 -12.92 -7.24
C LYS A 178 17.55 -14.02 -8.31
N MET A 179 16.50 -14.06 -9.13
CA MET A 179 16.41 -15.04 -10.21
C MET A 179 17.34 -14.72 -11.40
N THR A 180 17.69 -13.44 -11.57
CA THR A 180 18.63 -13.03 -12.64
C THR A 180 20.10 -13.11 -12.23
N THR A 181 20.40 -13.23 -10.92
CA THR A 181 21.77 -13.36 -10.39
C THR A 181 22.13 -14.78 -9.93
N SER A 182 21.28 -15.79 -10.20
CA SER A 182 21.71 -17.17 -10.02
C SER A 182 22.72 -17.49 -11.10
N GLU A 183 24.00 -17.50 -10.72
CA GLU A 183 25.12 -17.97 -11.51
C GLU A 183 24.77 -19.28 -12.22
N SER A 184 25.03 -19.32 -13.52
CA SER A 184 24.87 -20.52 -14.34
C SER A 184 25.62 -21.69 -13.71
N PRO A 185 25.07 -22.91 -13.66
CA PRO A 185 25.75 -24.09 -13.12
C PRO A 185 27.14 -24.36 -13.77
N ALA A 186 27.42 -23.76 -14.93
CA ALA A 186 28.69 -23.86 -15.63
C ALA A 186 29.87 -23.13 -14.99
N GLU A 187 29.64 -22.11 -14.14
CA GLU A 187 30.75 -21.38 -13.49
C GLU A 187 31.24 -22.07 -12.20
N ILE A 188 30.43 -22.93 -11.62
CA ILE A 188 30.83 -23.71 -10.43
C ILE A 188 31.77 -24.84 -10.82
N GLU A 189 31.64 -25.44 -12.03
CA GLU A 189 32.52 -26.49 -12.51
C GLU A 189 33.91 -25.99 -12.90
N ILE A 190 34.05 -24.76 -13.38
CA ILE A 190 35.34 -24.18 -13.76
C ILE A 190 36.19 -23.84 -12.52
N GLN A 191 35.59 -23.43 -11.43
CA GLN A 191 36.31 -23.14 -10.17
C GLN A 191 36.76 -24.40 -9.44
N ALA A 192 36.04 -25.51 -9.60
CA ALA A 192 36.43 -26.81 -9.04
C ALA A 192 37.59 -27.47 -9.78
N LEU A 193 37.76 -27.17 -11.07
CA LEU A 193 38.85 -27.70 -11.91
C LEU A 193 40.15 -26.90 -11.83
N ALA A 194 40.13 -25.69 -11.24
CA ALA A 194 41.31 -24.82 -11.09
C ALA A 194 42.06 -25.03 -9.78
N LEU A 195 41.60 -25.94 -8.89
CA LEU A 195 42.16 -26.24 -7.58
C LEU A 195 42.78 -27.65 -7.42
N ASN A 196 43.02 -28.32 -8.55
CA ASN A 196 43.79 -29.58 -8.55
C ASN A 196 45.10 -29.46 -9.31
#